data_3814623485837af0695938aada6c386f
#
_entry.id   3814623485837af0695938aada6c386f
#
_cell.length_a   1.000
_cell.length_b   1.000
_cell.length_c   1.000
_cell.angle_alpha   90.00
_cell.angle_beta   90.00
_cell.angle_gamma   90.00
#
_symmetry.space_group_name_H-M   'P 1'
#
loop_
_entity.id
_entity.type
_entity.pdbx_description
1 polymer ?
#
loop_
_entity_poly.entity_id
_entity_poly.type
_entity_poly.pdbx_seq_one_letter_code
_entity_poly.pdbx_strand_id
1 'polypeptide(L)'
;QVEGVDYISINCEGQPLLDTHGNPVGAIAGSDFVDSISDVNSYEKVELTLYFANEKKDGLVAEKREVFHSMNTSLERLVVEQLLAGSQNGGLSVMPKNTKVLNVSLTDNTCYVNLDSGFISGDIDVAEYIPIYAIVDSLTELQTVNKVQITVNGSADVTYRNVISLAQPLEREEKYIVK
;
A
#
# COMPACT_ATOMS: atom_id res chain seq x y z
N GLN A 1 -28.59 15.56 -5.51
CA GLN A 1 -29.47 16.02 -6.62
C GLN A 1 -29.75 17.51 -6.41
N VAL A 2 -29.65 18.31 -7.49
CA VAL A 2 -30.04 19.74 -7.46
C VAL A 2 -31.49 19.79 -7.95
N GLU A 3 -32.39 20.30 -7.11
CA GLU A 3 -33.81 20.44 -7.48
C GLU A 3 -33.95 21.35 -8.73
N GLY A 4 -34.75 20.88 -9.73
CA GLY A 4 -35.04 21.62 -10.94
C GLY A 4 -34.03 21.49 -12.08
N VAL A 5 -33.08 20.54 -11.98
CA VAL A 5 -32.14 20.20 -13.06
C VAL A 5 -32.50 18.82 -13.62
N ASP A 6 -33.01 18.77 -14.82
CA ASP A 6 -33.38 17.51 -15.50
C ASP A 6 -32.22 16.93 -16.33
N TYR A 7 -31.35 17.81 -16.85
CA TYR A 7 -30.24 17.44 -17.72
C TYR A 7 -29.00 18.28 -17.43
N ILE A 8 -27.81 17.68 -17.60
CA ILE A 8 -26.50 18.34 -17.48
C ILE A 8 -25.74 18.13 -18.77
N SER A 9 -25.14 19.20 -19.31
CA SER A 9 -24.20 19.13 -20.44
C SER A 9 -22.80 19.50 -19.94
N ILE A 10 -21.81 18.67 -20.25
CA ILE A 10 -20.42 18.87 -19.82
C ILE A 10 -19.60 19.30 -21.03
N ASN A 11 -18.95 20.46 -20.91
CA ASN A 11 -17.99 20.97 -21.90
C ASN A 11 -16.61 21.13 -21.22
N CYS A 12 -15.56 20.73 -21.92
CA CYS A 12 -14.18 20.96 -21.53
C CYS A 12 -13.55 21.96 -22.50
N GLU A 13 -13.11 23.11 -22.02
CA GLU A 13 -12.53 24.20 -22.85
C GLU A 13 -13.44 24.63 -24.02
N GLY A 14 -14.76 24.61 -23.81
CA GLY A 14 -15.74 24.99 -24.83
C GLY A 14 -16.06 23.90 -25.84
N GLN A 15 -15.47 22.73 -25.75
CA GLN A 15 -15.78 21.57 -26.58
C GLN A 15 -16.63 20.55 -25.77
N PRO A 16 -17.58 19.85 -26.42
CA PRO A 16 -18.38 18.83 -25.76
C PRO A 16 -17.47 17.67 -25.28
N LEU A 17 -17.81 17.09 -24.11
CA LEU A 17 -17.17 15.88 -23.66
C LEU A 17 -17.38 14.75 -24.68
N LEU A 18 -16.33 14.01 -25.00
CA LEU A 18 -16.36 12.86 -25.89
C LEU A 18 -16.38 11.54 -25.10
N ASP A 19 -17.11 10.55 -25.65
CA ASP A 19 -17.06 9.18 -25.13
C ASP A 19 -15.76 8.46 -25.53
N THR A 20 -15.59 7.23 -25.11
CA THR A 20 -14.41 6.40 -25.42
C THR A 20 -14.27 6.06 -26.91
N HIS A 21 -15.28 6.34 -27.72
CA HIS A 21 -15.31 6.13 -29.17
C HIS A 21 -15.15 7.45 -29.94
N GLY A 22 -15.01 8.58 -29.22
CA GLY A 22 -14.81 9.90 -29.82
C GLY A 22 -16.09 10.61 -30.23
N ASN A 23 -17.27 10.16 -29.81
CA ASN A 23 -18.55 10.84 -30.08
C ASN A 23 -18.87 11.83 -28.95
N PRO A 24 -19.52 12.98 -29.26
CA PRO A 24 -19.95 13.90 -28.23
C PRO A 24 -20.95 13.25 -27.28
N VAL A 25 -20.65 13.30 -25.97
CA VAL A 25 -21.60 12.97 -24.92
C VAL A 25 -22.60 14.11 -24.83
N GLY A 26 -23.84 13.86 -25.22
CA GLY A 26 -24.91 14.86 -25.25
C GLY A 26 -25.33 15.32 -23.84
N ALA A 27 -26.58 15.78 -23.72
CA ALA A 27 -27.17 16.07 -22.42
C ALA A 27 -27.39 14.77 -21.67
N ILE A 28 -26.91 14.71 -20.39
CA ILE A 28 -26.96 13.58 -19.50
C ILE A 28 -28.14 13.81 -18.53
N ALA A 29 -29.09 12.88 -18.49
CA ALA A 29 -30.20 12.92 -17.54
C ALA A 29 -29.80 12.34 -16.17
N GLY A 30 -30.57 12.63 -15.12
CA GLY A 30 -30.35 12.03 -13.79
C GLY A 30 -30.39 10.51 -13.81
N SER A 31 -31.18 9.91 -14.73
CA SER A 31 -31.25 8.45 -14.92
C SER A 31 -30.02 7.84 -15.59
N ASP A 32 -29.19 8.66 -16.22
CA ASP A 32 -27.97 8.21 -16.88
C ASP A 32 -26.79 8.16 -15.89
N PHE A 33 -26.97 8.77 -14.71
CA PHE A 33 -26.05 8.59 -13.58
C PHE A 33 -26.42 7.29 -12.88
N VAL A 34 -25.45 6.41 -12.77
CA VAL A 34 -25.59 5.16 -12.02
C VAL A 34 -25.78 5.53 -10.55
N ASP A 35 -27.01 5.41 -10.04
CA ASP A 35 -27.34 5.68 -8.63
C ASP A 35 -26.74 4.65 -7.65
N SER A 36 -26.18 3.58 -8.18
CA SER A 36 -25.44 2.59 -7.40
C SER A 36 -24.01 2.48 -7.91
N ILE A 37 -23.08 3.04 -7.17
CA ILE A 37 -21.64 2.82 -7.30
C ILE A 37 -21.29 1.36 -6.91
N SER A 38 -22.24 0.45 -6.95
CA SER A 38 -22.05 -0.94 -6.53
C SER A 38 -21.16 -1.76 -7.47
N ASP A 39 -20.85 -1.24 -8.67
CA ASP A 39 -20.16 -2.06 -9.66
C ASP A 39 -18.82 -1.50 -10.19
N VAL A 40 -18.36 -0.31 -9.77
CA VAL A 40 -17.14 0.25 -10.36
C VAL A 40 -16.03 0.57 -9.35
N ASN A 41 -16.35 0.87 -8.09
CA ASN A 41 -15.35 1.07 -7.03
C ASN A 41 -15.97 0.73 -5.67
N SER A 42 -16.13 -0.54 -5.37
CA SER A 42 -16.43 -0.95 -4.00
C SER A 42 -15.22 -0.61 -3.14
N TYR A 43 -15.42 0.32 -2.19
CA TYR A 43 -14.47 0.61 -1.14
C TYR A 43 -14.91 -0.13 0.11
N GLU A 44 -13.96 -0.72 0.78
CA GLU A 44 -14.18 -1.28 2.11
C GLU A 44 -13.26 -0.62 3.14
N LYS A 45 -13.68 -0.68 4.39
CA LYS A 45 -12.91 -0.20 5.54
C LYS A 45 -12.25 -1.39 6.20
N VAL A 46 -10.94 -1.30 6.41
CA VAL A 46 -10.14 -2.32 7.07
C VAL A 46 -9.32 -1.68 8.20
N GLU A 47 -9.19 -2.39 9.33
CA GLU A 47 -8.20 -2.05 10.36
C GLU A 47 -6.91 -2.82 10.08
N LEU A 48 -5.81 -2.11 9.93
CA LEU A 48 -4.47 -2.67 9.75
C LEU A 48 -3.65 -2.44 11.02
N THR A 49 -2.83 -3.43 11.38
CA THR A 49 -1.75 -3.26 12.37
C THR A 49 -0.44 -3.11 11.62
N LEU A 50 0.19 -1.97 11.77
CA LEU A 50 1.42 -1.59 11.08
C LEU A 50 2.53 -1.36 12.11
N TYR A 51 3.76 -1.67 11.77
CA TYR A 51 4.90 -1.49 12.65
C TYR A 51 5.82 -0.38 12.14
N PHE A 52 6.08 0.60 13.00
CA PHE A 52 6.94 1.75 12.72
C PHE A 52 8.10 1.80 13.71
N ALA A 53 9.16 2.51 13.38
CA ALA A 53 10.29 2.63 14.30
C ALA A 53 9.93 3.50 15.51
N ASN A 54 10.44 3.11 16.68
CA ASN A 54 10.36 3.89 17.91
C ASN A 54 11.28 5.12 17.83
N GLU A 55 11.18 6.03 18.81
CA GLU A 55 12.04 7.22 18.90
C GLU A 55 13.53 6.90 19.03
N LYS A 56 13.87 5.75 19.61
CA LYS A 56 15.25 5.29 19.76
C LYS A 56 15.83 4.67 18.49
N LYS A 57 14.98 4.40 17.47
CA LYS A 57 15.36 3.84 16.17
C LYS A 57 15.87 2.40 16.22
N ASP A 58 15.60 1.70 17.32
CA ASP A 58 16.08 0.35 17.63
C ASP A 58 14.98 -0.67 17.90
N GLY A 59 13.72 -0.29 17.73
CA GLY A 59 12.57 -1.16 17.94
C GLY A 59 11.37 -0.78 17.10
N LEU A 60 10.41 -1.68 17.02
CA LEU A 60 9.16 -1.52 16.29
C LEU A 60 8.02 -1.27 17.28
N VAL A 61 7.19 -0.30 16.99
CA VAL A 61 5.95 0.02 17.72
C VAL A 61 4.76 -0.20 16.82
N ALA A 62 3.72 -0.88 17.36
CA ALA A 62 2.51 -1.15 16.62
C ALA A 62 1.64 0.11 16.51
N GLU A 63 1.11 0.35 15.32
CA GLU A 63 0.11 1.37 15.03
C GLU A 63 -1.10 0.71 14.38
N LYS A 64 -2.28 0.87 14.99
CA LYS A 64 -3.54 0.48 14.40
C LYS A 64 -4.07 1.62 13.54
N ARG A 65 -4.47 1.29 12.32
CA ARG A 65 -4.94 2.27 11.33
C ARG A 65 -6.16 1.76 10.60
N GLU A 66 -7.22 2.55 10.59
CA GLU A 66 -8.37 2.32 9.73
C GLU A 66 -8.12 2.94 8.36
N VAL A 67 -8.25 2.14 7.32
CA VAL A 67 -8.01 2.56 5.93
C VAL A 67 -9.22 2.20 5.07
N PHE A 68 -9.66 3.14 4.23
CA PHE A 68 -10.59 2.86 3.15
C PHE A 68 -9.79 2.54 1.88
N HIS A 69 -10.03 1.39 1.29
CA HIS A 69 -9.35 0.98 0.06
C HIS A 69 -10.30 0.38 -0.95
N SER A 70 -9.92 0.39 -2.21
CA SER A 70 -10.65 -0.31 -3.26
C SER A 70 -10.54 -1.82 -3.08
N MET A 71 -11.64 -2.55 -3.21
CA MET A 71 -11.65 -4.02 -3.18
C MET A 71 -10.76 -4.66 -4.27
N ASN A 72 -10.34 -3.89 -5.27
CA ASN A 72 -9.38 -4.34 -6.29
C ASN A 72 -7.92 -4.28 -5.83
N THR A 73 -7.63 -3.69 -4.65
CA THR A 73 -6.28 -3.64 -4.07
C THR A 73 -6.16 -4.74 -3.02
N SER A 74 -5.19 -5.63 -3.15
CA SER A 74 -4.96 -6.65 -2.12
C SER A 74 -4.51 -6.02 -0.80
N LEU A 75 -4.88 -6.64 0.33
CA LEU A 75 -4.51 -6.16 1.66
C LEU A 75 -2.99 -6.15 1.85
N GLU A 76 -2.28 -7.12 1.29
CA GLU A 76 -0.83 -7.21 1.36
C GLU A 76 -0.17 -5.98 0.70
N ARG A 77 -0.67 -5.57 -0.48
CA ARG A 77 -0.20 -4.38 -1.16
C ARG A 77 -0.52 -3.12 -0.36
N LEU A 78 -1.73 -3.04 0.18
CA LEU A 78 -2.17 -1.92 1.01
C LEU A 78 -1.27 -1.75 2.24
N VAL A 79 -0.91 -2.83 2.95
CA VAL A 79 0.02 -2.79 4.09
C VAL A 79 1.36 -2.15 3.70
N VAL A 80 1.97 -2.60 2.59
CA VAL A 80 3.26 -2.07 2.14
C VAL A 80 3.14 -0.59 1.74
N GLU A 81 2.07 -0.20 1.06
CA GLU A 81 1.80 1.20 0.69
C GLU A 81 1.59 2.08 1.94
N GLN A 82 0.93 1.58 2.98
CA GLN A 82 0.75 2.31 4.23
C GLN A 82 2.07 2.47 5.01
N LEU A 83 2.97 1.49 4.98
CA LEU A 83 4.32 1.62 5.54
C LEU A 83 5.14 2.69 4.81
N LEU A 84 5.04 2.76 3.47
CA LEU A 84 5.66 3.82 2.66
C LEU A 84 5.09 5.21 2.96
N ALA A 85 3.80 5.31 3.22
CA ALA A 85 3.14 6.57 3.60
C ALA A 85 3.63 7.10 4.95
N GLY A 86 4.21 6.24 5.80
CA GLY A 86 4.73 6.60 7.12
C GLY A 86 3.69 6.54 8.23
N SER A 87 4.16 6.72 9.48
CA SER A 87 3.32 6.71 10.69
C SER A 87 2.39 7.94 10.75
N GLN A 88 1.21 7.74 11.33
CA GLN A 88 0.26 8.80 11.67
C GLN A 88 0.23 9.10 13.17
N ASN A 89 0.84 8.23 14.00
CA ASN A 89 0.79 8.30 15.46
C ASN A 89 2.18 8.57 16.09
N GLY A 90 3.09 9.22 15.36
CA GLY A 90 4.38 9.65 15.88
C GLY A 90 5.51 8.62 15.79
N GLY A 91 5.30 7.44 15.21
CA GLY A 91 6.38 6.52 14.86
C GLY A 91 7.29 7.11 13.78
N LEU A 92 8.55 6.69 13.75
CA LEU A 92 9.47 7.12 12.70
C LEU A 92 9.29 6.27 11.44
N SER A 93 9.63 6.85 10.29
CA SER A 93 9.59 6.13 9.00
C SER A 93 10.47 4.88 9.05
N VAL A 94 9.98 3.81 8.46
CA VAL A 94 10.68 2.52 8.35
C VAL A 94 11.11 2.20 6.91
N MET A 95 10.75 3.07 5.96
CA MET A 95 11.07 2.89 4.55
C MET A 95 11.85 4.09 4.03
N PRO A 96 12.92 3.89 3.24
CA PRO A 96 13.59 4.97 2.54
C PRO A 96 12.59 5.71 1.62
N LYS A 97 12.64 7.04 1.58
CA LYS A 97 11.67 7.90 0.87
C LYS A 97 11.54 7.61 -0.64
N ASN A 98 12.59 7.09 -1.26
CA ASN A 98 12.63 6.82 -2.70
C ASN A 98 12.21 5.38 -3.06
N THR A 99 11.80 4.58 -2.07
CA THR A 99 11.37 3.20 -2.29
C THR A 99 10.05 3.16 -3.06
N LYS A 100 9.98 2.29 -4.07
CA LYS A 100 8.75 2.02 -4.83
C LYS A 100 8.39 0.55 -4.74
N VAL A 101 7.10 0.29 -4.60
CA VAL A 101 6.54 -1.07 -4.70
C VAL A 101 6.37 -1.41 -6.17
N LEU A 102 7.11 -2.41 -6.64
CA LEU A 102 7.00 -2.90 -8.01
C LEU A 102 5.88 -3.94 -8.13
N ASN A 103 5.85 -4.89 -7.20
CA ASN A 103 4.80 -5.91 -7.15
C ASN A 103 4.61 -6.43 -5.72
N VAL A 104 3.37 -6.85 -5.41
CA VAL A 104 3.05 -7.63 -4.21
C VAL A 104 2.12 -8.76 -4.63
N SER A 105 2.43 -9.98 -4.21
CA SER A 105 1.60 -11.16 -4.50
C SER A 105 1.65 -12.15 -3.33
N LEU A 106 0.59 -12.95 -3.17
CA LEU A 106 0.48 -13.98 -2.15
C LEU A 106 0.40 -15.34 -2.83
N THR A 107 1.24 -16.30 -2.41
CA THR A 107 1.22 -17.69 -2.87
C THR A 107 1.61 -18.57 -1.70
N ASP A 108 0.82 -19.61 -1.42
CA ASP A 108 1.06 -20.59 -0.35
C ASP A 108 1.39 -19.93 1.01
N ASN A 109 0.60 -18.92 1.40
CA ASN A 109 0.77 -18.13 2.62
C ASN A 109 2.12 -17.39 2.73
N THR A 110 2.87 -17.31 1.63
CA THR A 110 4.08 -16.48 1.51
C THR A 110 3.76 -15.24 0.70
N CYS A 111 3.94 -14.07 1.30
CA CYS A 111 3.80 -12.79 0.62
C CYS A 111 5.12 -12.42 -0.07
N TYR A 112 5.09 -12.24 -1.37
CA TYR A 112 6.23 -11.81 -2.19
C TYR A 112 6.13 -10.30 -2.41
N VAL A 113 7.07 -9.56 -1.83
CA VAL A 113 7.15 -8.10 -1.94
C VAL A 113 8.35 -7.73 -2.80
N ASN A 114 8.10 -7.20 -4.00
CA ASN A 114 9.16 -6.73 -4.89
C ASN A 114 9.26 -5.20 -4.82
N LEU A 115 10.40 -4.72 -4.37
CA LEU A 115 10.71 -3.30 -4.24
C LEU A 115 11.74 -2.89 -5.29
N ASP A 116 11.85 -1.60 -5.56
CA ASP A 116 12.90 -1.08 -6.41
C ASP A 116 14.24 -0.92 -5.65
N SER A 117 15.30 -0.55 -6.38
CA SER A 117 16.63 -0.31 -5.81
C SER A 117 16.66 0.83 -4.78
N GLY A 118 15.67 1.72 -4.77
CA GLY A 118 15.53 2.79 -3.78
C GLY A 118 15.45 2.26 -2.35
N PHE A 119 14.94 1.03 -2.17
CA PHE A 119 14.89 0.37 -0.87
C PHE A 119 16.28 0.09 -0.27
N ILE A 120 17.26 -0.24 -1.10
CA ILE A 120 18.63 -0.53 -0.64
C ILE A 120 19.51 0.71 -0.64
N SER A 121 19.39 1.54 -1.68
CA SER A 121 20.26 2.71 -1.87
C SER A 121 19.79 3.95 -1.10
N GLY A 122 18.54 3.95 -0.63
CA GLY A 122 17.98 5.09 0.07
C GLY A 122 18.46 5.19 1.52
N ASP A 123 18.66 6.42 1.99
CA ASP A 123 19.01 6.67 3.39
C ASP A 123 17.79 6.59 4.29
N ILE A 124 17.98 5.88 5.40
CA ILE A 124 17.06 5.87 6.53
C ILE A 124 17.84 5.69 7.83
N ASP A 125 17.55 6.52 8.82
CA ASP A 125 18.27 6.59 10.09
C ASP A 125 17.55 5.75 11.14
N VAL A 126 17.59 4.42 10.97
CA VAL A 126 17.09 3.40 11.90
C VAL A 126 18.02 2.19 11.85
N ALA A 127 17.94 1.30 12.84
CA ALA A 127 18.69 0.05 12.83
C ALA A 127 18.39 -0.79 11.58
N GLU A 128 19.37 -1.53 11.09
CA GLU A 128 19.33 -2.20 9.78
C GLU A 128 18.18 -3.21 9.65
N TYR A 129 17.77 -3.83 10.74
CA TYR A 129 16.66 -4.79 10.77
C TYR A 129 15.28 -4.13 10.73
N ILE A 130 15.14 -2.87 11.10
CA ILE A 130 13.87 -2.18 11.24
C ILE A 130 13.09 -2.15 9.91
N PRO A 131 13.65 -1.73 8.76
CA PRO A 131 12.91 -1.71 7.50
C PRO A 131 12.40 -3.08 7.07
N ILE A 132 13.19 -4.12 7.32
CA ILE A 132 12.86 -5.49 6.95
C ILE A 132 11.71 -6.01 7.83
N TYR A 133 11.88 -5.94 9.15
CA TYR A 133 10.88 -6.50 10.07
C TYR A 133 9.63 -5.62 10.20
N ALA A 134 9.70 -4.33 9.88
CA ALA A 134 8.49 -3.52 9.72
C ALA A 134 7.58 -4.08 8.61
N ILE A 135 8.16 -4.51 7.47
CA ILE A 135 7.41 -5.15 6.38
C ILE A 135 6.92 -6.53 6.81
N VAL A 136 7.82 -7.37 7.34
CA VAL A 136 7.50 -8.76 7.71
C VAL A 136 6.44 -8.81 8.79
N ASP A 137 6.62 -8.08 9.89
CA ASP A 137 5.73 -8.14 11.04
C ASP A 137 4.37 -7.51 10.73
N SER A 138 4.32 -6.43 9.91
CA SER A 138 3.04 -5.84 9.48
C SER A 138 2.26 -6.75 8.54
N LEU A 139 2.92 -7.43 7.61
CA LEU A 139 2.27 -8.37 6.69
C LEU A 139 1.79 -9.62 7.40
N THR A 140 2.54 -10.13 8.38
CA THR A 140 2.16 -11.32 9.15
C THR A 140 1.06 -11.06 10.18
N GLU A 141 0.59 -9.82 10.38
CA GLU A 141 -0.67 -9.53 11.06
C GLU A 141 -1.89 -9.95 10.22
N LEU A 142 -1.73 -10.08 8.90
CA LEU A 142 -2.77 -10.63 8.03
C LEU A 142 -2.80 -12.15 8.21
N GLN A 143 -3.98 -12.70 8.52
CA GLN A 143 -4.17 -14.15 8.78
C GLN A 143 -3.76 -15.04 7.61
N THR A 144 -3.67 -14.47 6.41
CA THR A 144 -3.30 -15.16 5.17
C THR A 144 -1.79 -15.27 4.98
N VAL A 145 -0.98 -14.52 5.74
CA VAL A 145 0.47 -14.42 5.55
C VAL A 145 1.23 -15.04 6.70
N ASN A 146 2.02 -16.08 6.42
CA ASN A 146 2.91 -16.72 7.40
C ASN A 146 4.37 -16.30 7.22
N LYS A 147 4.77 -16.00 5.98
CA LYS A 147 6.15 -15.64 5.60
C LYS A 147 6.15 -14.52 4.57
N VAL A 148 7.25 -13.79 4.51
CA VAL A 148 7.44 -12.71 3.56
C VAL A 148 8.76 -12.89 2.81
N GLN A 149 8.71 -12.97 1.49
CA GLN A 149 9.88 -12.94 0.62
C GLN A 149 10.02 -11.54 0.06
N ILE A 150 11.03 -10.82 0.52
CA ILE A 150 11.39 -9.51 -0.05
C ILE A 150 12.36 -9.72 -1.20
N THR A 151 12.10 -9.07 -2.33
CA THR A 151 13.00 -9.02 -3.49
C THR A 151 13.26 -7.58 -3.89
N VAL A 152 14.39 -7.33 -4.53
CA VAL A 152 14.75 -6.01 -5.05
C VAL A 152 15.00 -6.11 -6.54
N ASN A 153 14.23 -5.37 -7.34
CA ASN A 153 14.19 -5.50 -8.80
C ASN A 153 14.06 -6.97 -9.26
N GLY A 154 13.26 -7.76 -8.52
CA GLY A 154 13.01 -9.18 -8.79
C GLY A 154 14.08 -10.15 -8.27
N SER A 155 15.18 -9.68 -7.69
CA SER A 155 16.22 -10.54 -7.11
C SER A 155 16.02 -10.74 -5.61
N ALA A 156 16.07 -11.99 -5.15
CA ALA A 156 16.17 -12.36 -3.73
C ALA A 156 17.63 -12.49 -3.28
N ASP A 157 18.57 -12.65 -4.20
CA ASP A 157 20.01 -12.75 -3.88
C ASP A 157 20.59 -11.36 -3.56
N VAL A 158 20.09 -10.81 -2.47
CA VAL A 158 20.44 -9.47 -1.97
C VAL A 158 20.64 -9.53 -0.47
N THR A 159 21.66 -8.84 0.03
CA THR A 159 21.86 -8.63 1.46
C THR A 159 21.56 -7.16 1.79
N TYR A 160 20.54 -6.92 2.59
CA TYR A 160 20.16 -5.58 2.99
C TYR A 160 21.22 -5.01 3.94
N ARG A 161 21.79 -3.85 3.58
CA ARG A 161 22.85 -3.13 4.34
C ARG A 161 24.01 -4.03 4.82
N ASN A 162 24.33 -5.10 4.08
CA ASN A 162 25.35 -6.10 4.41
C ASN A 162 25.09 -6.87 5.74
N VAL A 163 23.85 -6.85 6.24
CA VAL A 163 23.49 -7.47 7.54
C VAL A 163 22.45 -8.58 7.37
N ILE A 164 21.37 -8.32 6.58
CA ILE A 164 20.23 -9.24 6.48
C ILE A 164 20.13 -9.79 5.07
N SER A 165 20.31 -11.11 4.93
CA SER A 165 20.10 -11.80 3.67
C SER A 165 18.60 -11.90 3.35
N LEU A 166 18.22 -11.51 2.14
CA LEU A 166 16.86 -11.65 1.62
C LEU A 166 16.69 -12.91 0.75
N ALA A 167 17.68 -13.80 0.71
CA ALA A 167 17.67 -14.99 -0.13
C ALA A 167 16.59 -16.02 0.23
N GLN A 168 16.04 -15.95 1.43
CA GLN A 168 14.99 -16.84 1.93
C GLN A 168 13.81 -16.04 2.48
N PRO A 169 12.58 -16.58 2.44
CA PRO A 169 11.44 -15.97 3.11
C PRO A 169 11.69 -15.80 4.62
N LEU A 170 11.27 -14.65 5.13
CA LEU A 170 11.40 -14.26 6.53
C LEU A 170 10.09 -14.52 7.26
N GLU A 171 10.18 -14.90 8.53
CA GLU A 171 9.06 -15.07 9.46
C GLU A 171 9.04 -13.91 10.46
N ARG A 172 7.91 -13.74 11.15
CA ARG A 172 7.73 -12.74 12.22
C ARG A 172 8.81 -12.85 13.28
N GLU A 173 9.28 -11.70 13.78
CA GLU A 173 10.33 -11.66 14.79
C GLU A 173 9.97 -10.70 15.94
N GLU A 174 9.28 -11.22 16.93
CA GLU A 174 8.73 -10.43 18.05
C GLU A 174 9.80 -9.72 18.91
N LYS A 175 11.06 -10.16 18.84
CA LYS A 175 12.14 -9.54 19.66
C LYS A 175 12.39 -8.07 19.31
N TYR A 176 12.00 -7.63 18.14
CA TYR A 176 12.13 -6.24 17.70
C TYR A 176 10.91 -5.38 18.06
N ILE A 177 9.81 -6.00 18.49
CA ILE A 177 8.57 -5.29 18.85
C ILE A 177 8.69 -4.79 20.29
N VAL A 178 8.58 -3.48 20.46
CA VAL A 178 8.59 -2.82 21.77
C VAL A 178 7.14 -2.61 22.22
N LYS A 179 6.87 -2.98 23.48
CA LYS A 179 5.55 -2.82 24.09
C LYS A 179 5.41 -1.47 24.76
#